data_070a61a24b6017e78b034ce0042df9f9
#
_entry.id   070a61a24b6017e78b034ce0042df9f9
#
_cell.length_a   1.000
_cell.length_b   1.000
_cell.length_c   1.000
_cell.angle_alpha   90.00
_cell.angle_beta   90.00
_cell.angle_gamma   90.00
#
_symmetry.space_group_name_H-M   'P 1'
#
loop_
_entity.id
_entity.type
_entity.pdbx_description
1 polymer ?
#
loop_
_entity_poly.entity_id
_entity_poly.type
_entity_poly.pdbx_seq_one_letter_code
_entity_poly.pdbx_strand_id
1 'polypeptide(L)'
;CLSRGLGDVYKRQVKKINPSIIYASCSGFGQYGPLTHRACYDIVAQAMGGMVNLTGFKDTDPVKVGPSVADHVSGIYLTVGVLAALHHRDMTGEGQQVDVSMFDTIFSLLENALVNYTMAGEISQRNGNIDPSIAPFDIFPCKDGFTALGVGNDRLFDTFCHTIGHEELLGDPRYETNDLRCKNYLPELQELIRGWCMEHTKKEIEYIMDEAGIPCGPVLDVKEAIEHPHTQAREMMVHCEHPTAGDLYFQGCVTKMSETPGVVETPSPLLGEHNREIFGLTEEEEAQLKDCLLY
;
A
#
# COMPACT_ATOMS: atom_id res chain seq x y z
N CYS A 1 4.93 -24.13 -14.82
CA CYS A 1 4.97 -24.95 -13.58
C CYS A 1 6.10 -25.99 -13.52
N LEU A 2 6.57 -26.48 -14.66
CA LEU A 2 7.72 -27.41 -14.71
C LEU A 2 9.09 -26.76 -14.39
N SER A 3 9.18 -25.43 -14.34
CA SER A 3 10.42 -24.70 -14.07
C SER A 3 10.79 -24.56 -12.58
N ARG A 4 9.90 -24.87 -11.65
CA ARG A 4 10.14 -24.61 -10.20
C ARG A 4 11.22 -25.52 -9.60
N GLY A 5 11.31 -26.78 -10.02
CA GLY A 5 12.43 -27.67 -9.64
C GLY A 5 13.76 -27.28 -10.26
N LEU A 6 13.75 -26.59 -11.39
CA LEU A 6 14.93 -26.05 -12.06
C LEU A 6 15.44 -24.78 -11.38
N GLY A 7 14.55 -23.98 -10.73
CA GLY A 7 14.94 -22.74 -10.07
C GLY A 7 16.04 -22.93 -9.00
N ASP A 8 15.95 -23.97 -8.18
CA ASP A 8 16.98 -24.28 -7.17
C ASP A 8 18.28 -24.80 -7.77
N VAL A 9 18.22 -25.46 -8.92
CA VAL A 9 19.40 -25.88 -9.68
C VAL A 9 20.12 -24.67 -10.25
N TYR A 10 19.37 -23.74 -10.85
CA TYR A 10 19.93 -22.50 -11.40
C TYR A 10 20.54 -21.61 -10.32
N LYS A 11 19.89 -21.42 -9.17
CA LYS A 11 20.41 -20.65 -8.03
C LYS A 11 21.80 -21.16 -7.61
N ARG A 12 21.93 -22.48 -7.43
CA ARG A 12 23.21 -23.12 -7.06
C ARG A 12 24.28 -23.03 -8.13
N GLN A 13 23.89 -23.10 -9.40
CA GLN A 13 24.79 -22.94 -10.53
C GLN A 13 25.30 -21.51 -10.62
N VAL A 14 24.40 -20.52 -10.58
CA VAL A 14 24.75 -19.10 -10.65
C VAL A 14 25.64 -18.69 -9.46
N LYS A 15 25.37 -19.17 -8.25
CA LYS A 15 26.22 -18.93 -7.08
C LYS A 15 27.62 -19.53 -7.22
N LYS A 16 27.77 -20.67 -7.92
CA LYS A 16 29.09 -21.26 -8.21
C LYS A 16 29.90 -20.43 -9.21
N ILE A 17 29.20 -19.82 -10.19
CA ILE A 17 29.83 -18.94 -11.20
C ILE A 17 30.19 -17.59 -10.58
N ASN A 18 29.29 -17.02 -9.77
CA ASN A 18 29.49 -15.75 -9.10
C ASN A 18 29.05 -15.84 -7.64
N PRO A 19 29.98 -16.08 -6.70
CA PRO A 19 29.68 -16.18 -5.28
C PRO A 19 29.10 -14.88 -4.66
N SER A 20 29.34 -13.73 -5.29
CA SER A 20 28.87 -12.42 -4.84
C SER A 20 27.47 -12.06 -5.37
N ILE A 21 26.83 -12.96 -6.14
CA ILE A 21 25.51 -12.68 -6.70
C ILE A 21 24.44 -12.60 -5.61
N ILE A 22 23.56 -11.62 -5.76
CA ILE A 22 22.32 -11.51 -4.96
C ILE A 22 21.20 -12.10 -5.82
N TYR A 23 20.57 -13.16 -5.32
CA TYR A 23 19.48 -13.84 -6.02
C TYR A 23 18.16 -13.51 -5.31
N ALA A 24 17.39 -12.58 -5.87
CA ALA A 24 16.12 -12.12 -5.31
C ALA A 24 14.93 -12.84 -5.96
N SER A 25 14.02 -13.35 -5.14
CA SER A 25 12.79 -14.03 -5.56
C SER A 25 11.59 -13.41 -4.89
N CYS A 26 10.57 -13.03 -5.67
CA CYS A 26 9.26 -12.68 -5.19
C CYS A 26 8.25 -13.68 -5.73
N SER A 27 7.43 -14.27 -4.87
CA SER A 27 6.44 -15.27 -5.28
C SER A 27 5.23 -15.30 -4.35
N GLY A 28 4.17 -16.00 -4.74
CA GLY A 28 2.94 -16.05 -3.94
C GLY A 28 3.13 -16.61 -2.53
N PHE A 29 3.92 -17.69 -2.40
CA PHE A 29 4.06 -18.43 -1.14
C PHE A 29 5.51 -18.71 -0.74
N GLY A 30 6.47 -18.00 -1.33
CA GLY A 30 7.89 -18.18 -1.02
C GLY A 30 8.51 -19.39 -1.73
N GLN A 31 9.83 -19.54 -1.52
CA GLN A 31 10.64 -20.58 -2.16
C GLN A 31 10.72 -21.86 -1.30
N TYR A 32 10.18 -21.85 -0.10
CA TYR A 32 10.05 -23.01 0.81
C TYR A 32 8.67 -23.03 1.48
N GLY A 33 8.33 -24.13 2.12
CA GLY A 33 7.02 -24.33 2.76
C GLY A 33 6.05 -25.14 1.88
N PRO A 34 4.89 -25.52 2.45
CA PRO A 34 3.98 -26.48 1.82
C PRO A 34 3.25 -25.95 0.58
N LEU A 35 3.20 -24.64 0.37
CA LEU A 35 2.45 -23.99 -0.70
C LEU A 35 3.30 -23.50 -1.87
N THR A 36 4.59 -23.77 -1.89
CA THR A 36 5.54 -23.29 -2.93
C THR A 36 5.12 -23.63 -4.36
N HIS A 37 4.36 -24.71 -4.53
CA HIS A 37 3.89 -25.17 -5.83
C HIS A 37 2.59 -24.49 -6.31
N ARG A 38 1.92 -23.70 -5.47
CA ARG A 38 0.64 -23.09 -5.81
C ARG A 38 0.83 -21.80 -6.61
N ALA A 39 -0.06 -21.63 -7.60
CA ALA A 39 -0.21 -20.34 -8.28
C ALA A 39 -0.85 -19.32 -7.35
N CYS A 40 -0.46 -18.06 -7.51
CA CYS A 40 -0.96 -16.96 -6.70
C CYS A 40 -1.02 -15.68 -7.56
N TYR A 41 -2.07 -14.93 -7.33
CA TYR A 41 -2.21 -13.53 -7.69
C TYR A 41 -2.48 -12.72 -6.42
N ASP A 42 -2.42 -11.42 -6.51
CA ASP A 42 -2.68 -10.48 -5.41
C ASP A 42 -3.93 -10.87 -4.58
N ILE A 43 -5.08 -11.08 -5.23
CA ILE A 43 -6.34 -11.44 -4.56
C ILE A 43 -6.24 -12.75 -3.75
N VAL A 44 -5.46 -13.71 -4.24
CA VAL A 44 -5.26 -14.99 -3.52
C VAL A 44 -4.40 -14.77 -2.28
N ALA A 45 -3.34 -13.96 -2.40
CA ALA A 45 -2.49 -13.59 -1.27
C ALA A 45 -3.27 -12.79 -0.22
N GLN A 46 -4.06 -11.80 -0.62
CA GLN A 46 -4.91 -11.04 0.29
C GLN A 46 -5.92 -11.94 1.03
N ALA A 47 -6.56 -12.86 0.32
CA ALA A 47 -7.54 -13.78 0.91
C ALA A 47 -6.91 -14.76 1.91
N MET A 48 -5.83 -15.42 1.49
CA MET A 48 -5.17 -16.45 2.31
C MET A 48 -4.32 -15.84 3.44
N GLY A 49 -3.78 -14.64 3.24
CA GLY A 49 -3.03 -13.90 4.24
C GLY A 49 -3.91 -13.25 5.33
N GLY A 50 -5.25 -13.28 5.19
CA GLY A 50 -6.20 -12.82 6.20
C GLY A 50 -6.78 -11.42 5.99
N MET A 51 -6.20 -10.59 5.12
CA MET A 51 -6.61 -9.19 4.92
C MET A 51 -8.06 -9.06 4.43
N VAL A 52 -8.49 -9.92 3.50
CA VAL A 52 -9.86 -9.90 2.97
C VAL A 52 -10.91 -10.14 4.06
N ASN A 53 -10.58 -10.98 5.05
CA ASN A 53 -11.50 -11.21 6.18
C ASN A 53 -11.63 -9.99 7.11
N LEU A 54 -10.66 -9.11 7.14
CA LEU A 54 -10.66 -7.88 7.95
C LEU A 54 -11.20 -6.66 7.20
N THR A 55 -11.35 -6.75 5.87
CA THR A 55 -11.74 -5.62 5.02
C THR A 55 -13.22 -5.66 4.67
N GLY A 56 -13.93 -4.56 4.91
CA GLY A 56 -15.35 -4.40 4.62
C GLY A 56 -16.21 -4.17 5.85
N PHE A 57 -17.51 -4.04 5.66
CA PHE A 57 -18.47 -3.85 6.74
C PHE A 57 -18.91 -5.19 7.33
N LYS A 58 -19.31 -5.18 8.61
CA LYS A 58 -19.60 -6.37 9.39
C LYS A 58 -20.62 -7.32 8.74
N ASP A 59 -21.67 -6.77 8.19
CA ASP A 59 -22.83 -7.52 7.67
C ASP A 59 -22.82 -7.66 6.15
N THR A 60 -21.64 -7.48 5.52
CA THR A 60 -21.45 -7.66 4.07
C THR A 60 -20.49 -8.81 3.78
N ASP A 61 -20.43 -9.22 2.51
CA ASP A 61 -19.40 -10.15 2.05
C ASP A 61 -18.00 -9.51 2.23
N PRO A 62 -16.98 -10.33 2.50
CA PRO A 62 -15.60 -9.84 2.56
C PRO A 62 -15.16 -9.26 1.21
N VAL A 63 -14.41 -8.17 1.24
CA VAL A 63 -13.91 -7.50 0.04
C VAL A 63 -12.38 -7.39 0.06
N LYS A 64 -11.77 -7.45 -1.13
CA LYS A 64 -10.34 -7.17 -1.24
C LYS A 64 -10.09 -5.66 -1.16
N VAL A 65 -8.89 -5.28 -0.74
CA VAL A 65 -8.41 -3.90 -0.92
C VAL A 65 -8.35 -3.56 -2.42
N GLY A 66 -8.75 -2.35 -2.81
CA GLY A 66 -8.85 -1.94 -4.21
C GLY A 66 -7.59 -2.19 -5.04
N PRO A 67 -6.45 -1.56 -4.72
CA PRO A 67 -5.16 -1.80 -5.37
C PRO A 67 -4.62 -3.20 -5.08
N SER A 68 -3.65 -3.65 -5.91
CA SER A 68 -2.92 -4.91 -5.72
C SER A 68 -1.86 -4.77 -4.62
N VAL A 69 -2.31 -4.65 -3.38
CA VAL A 69 -1.47 -4.35 -2.21
C VAL A 69 -0.43 -5.44 -1.92
N ALA A 70 -0.77 -6.72 -2.17
CA ALA A 70 0.17 -7.81 -1.99
C ALA A 70 1.35 -7.71 -2.96
N ASP A 71 1.08 -7.40 -4.23
CA ASP A 71 2.12 -7.23 -5.26
C ASP A 71 3.02 -6.03 -4.92
N HIS A 72 2.43 -4.86 -4.68
CA HIS A 72 3.19 -3.63 -4.44
C HIS A 72 4.06 -3.70 -3.18
N VAL A 73 3.48 -4.14 -2.06
CA VAL A 73 4.23 -4.19 -0.78
C VAL A 73 5.30 -5.29 -0.82
N SER A 74 5.05 -6.42 -1.49
CA SER A 74 6.09 -7.44 -1.69
C SER A 74 7.26 -6.91 -2.53
N GLY A 75 6.98 -6.08 -3.54
CA GLY A 75 8.02 -5.39 -4.32
C GLY A 75 8.87 -4.46 -3.45
N ILE A 76 8.23 -3.73 -2.53
CA ILE A 76 8.94 -2.86 -1.56
C ILE A 76 9.80 -3.70 -0.61
N TYR A 77 9.27 -4.78 -0.01
CA TYR A 77 10.05 -5.68 0.85
C TYR A 77 11.22 -6.33 0.09
N LEU A 78 11.00 -6.73 -1.17
CA LEU A 78 12.07 -7.27 -2.00
C LEU A 78 13.19 -6.24 -2.20
N THR A 79 12.84 -5.01 -2.50
CA THR A 79 13.81 -3.90 -2.66
C THR A 79 14.61 -3.67 -1.38
N VAL A 80 13.95 -3.62 -0.22
CA VAL A 80 14.62 -3.51 1.08
C VAL A 80 15.56 -4.69 1.33
N GLY A 81 15.11 -5.91 1.04
CA GLY A 81 15.91 -7.12 1.15
C GLY A 81 17.15 -7.11 0.24
N VAL A 82 17.00 -6.63 -1.00
CA VAL A 82 18.11 -6.49 -1.95
C VAL A 82 19.12 -5.44 -1.47
N LEU A 83 18.65 -4.28 -0.99
CA LEU A 83 19.52 -3.24 -0.45
C LEU A 83 20.32 -3.73 0.78
N ALA A 84 19.67 -4.47 1.68
CA ALA A 84 20.36 -5.11 2.81
C ALA A 84 21.38 -6.15 2.37
N ALA A 85 21.06 -6.94 1.34
CA ALA A 85 21.97 -7.92 0.75
C ALA A 85 23.16 -7.26 0.03
N LEU A 86 22.94 -6.11 -0.61
CA LEU A 86 23.98 -5.28 -1.22
C LEU A 86 24.97 -4.78 -0.16
N HIS A 87 24.45 -4.23 0.94
CA HIS A 87 25.29 -3.80 2.06
C HIS A 87 26.11 -4.96 2.65
N HIS A 88 25.48 -6.12 2.86
CA HIS A 88 26.21 -7.32 3.30
C HIS A 88 27.33 -7.71 2.33
N ARG A 89 27.02 -7.74 1.03
CA ARG A 89 28.01 -8.06 -0.03
C ARG A 89 29.18 -7.07 -0.03
N ASP A 90 28.90 -5.78 0.13
CA ASP A 90 29.94 -4.75 0.12
C ASP A 90 30.87 -4.88 1.33
N MET A 91 30.38 -5.40 2.47
CA MET A 91 31.17 -5.65 3.68
C MET A 91 31.93 -6.98 3.66
N THR A 92 31.40 -8.01 3.00
CA THR A 92 31.92 -9.40 3.10
C THR A 92 32.44 -9.96 1.78
N GLY A 93 32.06 -9.38 0.64
CA GLY A 93 32.27 -9.93 -0.69
C GLY A 93 31.29 -11.05 -1.07
N GLU A 94 30.39 -11.45 -0.18
CA GLU A 94 29.47 -12.58 -0.39
C GLU A 94 28.06 -12.13 -0.72
N GLY A 95 27.49 -12.69 -1.79
CA GLY A 95 26.08 -12.55 -2.12
C GLY A 95 25.20 -13.55 -1.37
N GLN A 96 23.88 -13.30 -1.41
CA GLN A 96 22.90 -14.16 -0.75
C GLN A 96 21.59 -14.25 -1.51
N GLN A 97 20.75 -15.18 -1.10
CA GLN A 97 19.37 -15.26 -1.56
C GLN A 97 18.48 -14.34 -0.73
N VAL A 98 17.58 -13.62 -1.41
CA VAL A 98 16.46 -12.87 -0.83
C VAL A 98 15.17 -13.54 -1.31
N ASP A 99 14.31 -13.95 -0.40
CA ASP A 99 13.03 -14.59 -0.69
C ASP A 99 11.90 -13.80 -0.05
N VAL A 100 10.95 -13.33 -0.85
CA VAL A 100 9.75 -12.60 -0.38
C VAL A 100 8.51 -13.32 -0.90
N SER A 101 7.59 -13.57 0.01
CA SER A 101 6.30 -14.19 -0.27
C SER A 101 5.19 -13.15 -0.13
N MET A 102 4.28 -13.09 -1.11
CA MET A 102 3.08 -12.24 -1.03
C MET A 102 2.18 -12.63 0.16
N PHE A 103 2.11 -13.91 0.47
CA PHE A 103 1.38 -14.41 1.66
C PHE A 103 1.97 -13.84 2.95
N ASP A 104 3.30 -13.94 3.14
CA ASP A 104 3.98 -13.42 4.34
C ASP A 104 3.84 -11.90 4.44
N THR A 105 3.92 -11.23 3.30
CA THR A 105 3.70 -9.78 3.19
C THR A 105 2.33 -9.38 3.73
N ILE A 106 1.27 -10.00 3.25
CA ILE A 106 -0.10 -9.72 3.72
C ILE A 106 -0.27 -10.09 5.18
N PHE A 107 0.28 -11.24 5.60
CA PHE A 107 0.25 -11.65 7.00
C PHE A 107 0.91 -10.63 7.93
N SER A 108 2.02 -10.02 7.50
CA SER A 108 2.70 -8.97 8.28
C SER A 108 1.90 -7.68 8.44
N LEU A 109 0.90 -7.46 7.59
CA LEU A 109 0.03 -6.28 7.62
C LEU A 109 -1.26 -6.48 8.44
N LEU A 110 -1.43 -7.60 9.12
CA LEU A 110 -2.62 -7.87 9.95
C LEU A 110 -2.62 -7.11 11.28
N GLU A 111 -1.53 -6.41 11.61
CA GLU A 111 -1.41 -5.52 12.76
C GLU A 111 -1.93 -6.14 14.08
N ASN A 112 -2.83 -5.44 14.76
CA ASN A 112 -3.39 -5.83 16.04
C ASN A 112 -4.21 -7.14 15.99
N ALA A 113 -4.71 -7.56 14.83
CA ALA A 113 -5.47 -8.80 14.71
C ALA A 113 -4.66 -10.03 15.14
N LEU A 114 -3.35 -10.03 14.89
CA LEU A 114 -2.45 -11.10 15.33
C LEU A 114 -2.30 -11.10 16.86
N VAL A 115 -2.14 -9.94 17.46
CA VAL A 115 -1.97 -9.79 18.91
C VAL A 115 -3.28 -10.14 19.62
N ASN A 116 -4.42 -9.69 19.14
CA ASN A 116 -5.74 -9.99 19.70
C ASN A 116 -5.98 -11.51 19.76
N TYR A 117 -5.66 -12.22 18.69
CA TYR A 117 -5.81 -13.67 18.66
C TYR A 117 -4.80 -14.38 19.57
N THR A 118 -3.53 -14.02 19.49
CA THR A 118 -2.48 -14.76 20.23
C THR A 118 -2.48 -14.50 21.73
N MET A 119 -2.92 -13.32 22.17
CA MET A 119 -2.95 -12.96 23.60
C MET A 119 -4.32 -13.09 24.24
N ALA A 120 -5.40 -12.77 23.51
CA ALA A 120 -6.76 -12.80 24.07
C ALA A 120 -7.65 -13.92 23.48
N GLY A 121 -7.20 -14.63 22.44
CA GLY A 121 -8.02 -15.62 21.73
C GLY A 121 -9.13 -14.99 20.88
N GLU A 122 -9.10 -13.70 20.66
CA GLU A 122 -10.13 -12.95 19.95
C GLU A 122 -9.89 -12.94 18.45
N ILE A 123 -10.89 -13.36 17.68
CA ILE A 123 -10.85 -13.30 16.21
C ILE A 123 -11.41 -11.94 15.77
N SER A 124 -10.52 -11.07 15.29
CA SER A 124 -10.90 -9.75 14.77
C SER A 124 -11.88 -9.87 13.59
N GLN A 125 -12.88 -9.00 13.58
CA GLN A 125 -13.94 -8.97 12.57
C GLN A 125 -13.82 -7.71 11.73
N ARG A 126 -14.52 -7.67 10.60
CA ARG A 126 -14.68 -6.46 9.78
C ARG A 126 -15.44 -5.38 10.56
N ASN A 127 -14.89 -4.18 10.62
CA ASN A 127 -15.49 -3.04 11.32
C ASN A 127 -15.84 -1.87 10.38
N GLY A 128 -15.80 -2.08 9.06
CA GLY A 128 -15.96 -0.98 8.11
C GLY A 128 -14.76 -0.03 8.19
N ASN A 129 -15.04 1.23 8.47
CA ASN A 129 -14.02 2.27 8.56
C ASN A 129 -13.61 2.59 10.02
N ILE A 130 -14.24 1.93 10.99
CA ILE A 130 -14.03 2.19 12.42
C ILE A 130 -12.74 1.50 12.88
N ASP A 131 -11.85 2.26 13.52
CA ASP A 131 -10.72 1.67 14.24
C ASP A 131 -11.20 1.15 15.61
N PRO A 132 -10.90 -0.12 15.96
CA PRO A 132 -11.37 -0.68 17.23
C PRO A 132 -10.65 -0.12 18.48
N SER A 133 -9.52 0.56 18.29
CA SER A 133 -8.66 1.07 19.37
C SER A 133 -8.66 2.59 19.52
N ILE A 134 -9.29 3.31 18.59
CA ILE A 134 -9.34 4.78 18.57
C ILE A 134 -10.74 5.25 18.20
N ALA A 135 -11.29 6.20 18.97
CA ALA A 135 -12.58 6.79 18.65
C ALA A 135 -12.66 8.27 19.06
N PRO A 136 -13.20 9.15 18.18
CA PRO A 136 -13.63 8.91 16.78
C PRO A 136 -12.47 8.65 15.79
N PHE A 137 -12.59 7.59 15.00
CA PHE A 137 -11.72 7.31 13.87
C PHE A 137 -12.57 6.59 12.81
N ASP A 138 -13.02 7.33 11.78
CA ASP A 138 -14.02 6.81 10.83
C ASP A 138 -14.09 7.66 9.56
N ILE A 139 -14.89 7.22 8.60
CA ILE A 139 -15.24 7.97 7.38
C ILE A 139 -16.71 8.35 7.42
N PHE A 140 -16.98 9.65 7.33
CA PHE A 140 -18.33 10.21 7.41
C PHE A 140 -18.81 10.75 6.07
N PRO A 141 -20.10 10.60 5.71
CA PRO A 141 -20.70 11.31 4.62
C PRO A 141 -20.77 12.81 4.93
N CYS A 142 -20.67 13.64 3.89
CA CYS A 142 -20.84 15.08 3.95
C CYS A 142 -21.66 15.55 2.75
N LYS A 143 -21.92 16.85 2.59
CA LYS A 143 -22.80 17.38 1.52
C LYS A 143 -22.41 16.96 0.11
N ASP A 144 -21.12 16.79 -0.17
CA ASP A 144 -20.55 16.57 -1.51
C ASP A 144 -19.64 15.33 -1.60
N GLY A 145 -19.76 14.39 -0.66
CA GLY A 145 -18.99 13.15 -0.67
C GLY A 145 -18.74 12.57 0.70
N PHE A 146 -17.48 12.27 1.00
CA PHE A 146 -17.06 11.67 2.27
C PHE A 146 -15.79 12.34 2.79
N THR A 147 -15.63 12.32 4.12
CA THR A 147 -14.43 12.79 4.81
C THR A 147 -13.97 11.76 5.83
N ALA A 148 -12.66 11.60 5.98
CA ALA A 148 -12.05 10.81 7.03
C ALA A 148 -11.69 11.74 8.22
N LEU A 149 -11.99 11.29 9.44
CA LEU A 149 -11.65 11.98 10.69
C LEU A 149 -10.88 11.04 11.62
N GLY A 150 -9.79 11.55 12.21
CA GLY A 150 -8.99 10.81 13.16
C GLY A 150 -8.73 11.61 14.44
N VAL A 151 -9.43 11.27 15.52
CA VAL A 151 -9.28 11.91 16.84
C VAL A 151 -8.55 10.95 17.78
N GLY A 152 -7.21 10.98 17.72
CA GLY A 152 -6.35 9.93 18.26
C GLY A 152 -6.07 9.93 19.76
N ASN A 153 -6.53 10.93 20.52
CA ASN A 153 -6.33 11.01 21.97
C ASN A 153 -7.31 11.95 22.65
N ASP A 154 -7.34 11.95 23.98
CA ASP A 154 -8.31 12.70 24.77
C ASP A 154 -8.21 14.22 24.55
N ARG A 155 -6.99 14.76 24.43
CA ARG A 155 -6.80 16.20 24.15
C ARG A 155 -7.36 16.61 22.78
N LEU A 156 -7.18 15.77 21.76
CA LEU A 156 -7.78 16.02 20.44
C LEU A 156 -9.31 15.89 20.50
N PHE A 157 -9.84 15.01 21.35
CA PHE A 157 -11.27 14.89 21.55
C PHE A 157 -11.87 16.14 22.19
N ASP A 158 -11.20 16.73 23.20
CA ASP A 158 -11.60 18.02 23.78
C ASP A 158 -11.64 19.11 22.70
N THR A 159 -10.57 19.24 21.93
CA THR A 159 -10.50 20.21 20.82
C THR A 159 -11.60 19.96 19.81
N PHE A 160 -11.85 18.69 19.46
CA PHE A 160 -12.88 18.30 18.50
C PHE A 160 -14.28 18.70 18.99
N CYS A 161 -14.63 18.42 20.23
CA CYS A 161 -15.93 18.78 20.79
C CYS A 161 -16.18 20.30 20.74
N HIS A 162 -15.19 21.11 21.11
CA HIS A 162 -15.27 22.57 20.97
C HIS A 162 -15.41 22.99 19.50
N THR A 163 -14.68 22.35 18.59
CA THR A 163 -14.69 22.70 17.16
C THR A 163 -16.04 22.43 16.51
N ILE A 164 -16.70 21.33 16.88
CA ILE A 164 -18.01 20.96 16.32
C ILE A 164 -19.19 21.56 17.09
N GLY A 165 -18.92 22.31 18.21
CA GLY A 165 -19.94 22.94 19.01
C GLY A 165 -20.74 21.97 19.90
N HIS A 166 -20.14 20.83 20.29
CA HIS A 166 -20.75 19.79 21.14
C HIS A 166 -19.99 19.60 22.44
N GLU A 167 -19.85 20.70 23.21
CA GLU A 167 -19.12 20.73 24.49
C GLU A 167 -19.76 19.86 25.57
N GLU A 168 -21.05 19.54 25.46
CA GLU A 168 -21.75 18.63 26.35
C GLU A 168 -21.16 17.22 26.39
N LEU A 169 -20.45 16.81 25.34
CA LEU A 169 -19.76 15.52 25.28
C LEU A 169 -18.60 15.42 26.27
N LEU A 170 -17.98 16.56 26.62
CA LEU A 170 -16.85 16.63 27.58
C LEU A 170 -17.25 16.28 29.02
N GLY A 171 -18.52 16.48 29.38
CA GLY A 171 -19.04 16.12 30.67
C GLY A 171 -19.71 14.75 30.74
N ASP A 172 -19.76 14.02 29.65
CA ASP A 172 -20.40 12.71 29.60
C ASP A 172 -19.40 11.58 29.96
N PRO A 173 -19.66 10.85 31.08
CA PRO A 173 -18.77 9.76 31.51
C PRO A 173 -18.54 8.66 30.48
N ARG A 174 -19.41 8.55 29.49
CA ARG A 174 -19.26 7.56 28.40
C ARG A 174 -18.10 7.89 27.45
N TYR A 175 -17.67 9.17 27.42
CA TYR A 175 -16.68 9.67 26.45
C TYR A 175 -15.40 10.22 27.08
N GLU A 176 -15.26 10.11 28.40
CA GLU A 176 -14.16 10.69 29.18
C GLU A 176 -12.77 10.20 28.73
N THR A 177 -12.65 8.93 28.38
CA THR A 177 -11.40 8.35 27.89
C THR A 177 -11.58 7.71 26.53
N ASN A 178 -10.47 7.53 25.78
CA ASN A 178 -10.51 6.84 24.49
C ASN A 178 -11.15 5.44 24.58
N ASP A 179 -10.81 4.67 25.62
CA ASP A 179 -11.38 3.33 25.82
C ASP A 179 -12.91 3.36 26.03
N LEU A 180 -13.40 4.36 26.73
CA LEU A 180 -14.84 4.56 26.92
C LEU A 180 -15.50 5.01 25.62
N ARG A 181 -14.86 5.89 24.85
CA ARG A 181 -15.36 6.29 23.54
C ARG A 181 -15.44 5.11 22.57
N CYS A 182 -14.41 4.28 22.47
CA CYS A 182 -14.44 3.08 21.64
C CYS A 182 -15.61 2.15 22.00
N LYS A 183 -15.89 1.96 23.28
CA LYS A 183 -17.02 1.12 23.76
C LYS A 183 -18.39 1.74 23.48
N ASN A 184 -18.50 3.06 23.50
CA ASN A 184 -19.76 3.80 23.37
C ASN A 184 -19.87 4.57 22.04
N TYR A 185 -19.02 4.25 21.07
CA TYR A 185 -18.99 4.95 19.79
C TYR A 185 -20.30 4.79 19.00
N LEU A 186 -20.80 3.58 18.96
CA LEU A 186 -22.01 3.25 18.21
C LEU A 186 -23.23 3.15 19.12
N PRO A 187 -24.39 3.63 18.67
CA PRO A 187 -24.58 4.46 17.46
C PRO A 187 -24.46 5.96 17.73
N GLU A 188 -24.58 6.39 19.01
CA GLU A 188 -24.89 7.79 19.37
C GLU A 188 -23.80 8.78 18.96
N LEU A 189 -22.54 8.53 19.33
CA LEU A 189 -21.44 9.43 19.01
C LEU A 189 -21.18 9.48 17.51
N GLN A 190 -21.24 8.32 16.84
CA GLN A 190 -21.09 8.27 15.37
C GLN A 190 -22.18 9.07 14.66
N GLU A 191 -23.44 8.91 15.04
CA GLU A 191 -24.56 9.60 14.39
C GLU A 191 -24.55 11.11 14.65
N LEU A 192 -24.09 11.54 15.83
CA LEU A 192 -23.90 12.96 16.12
C LEU A 192 -22.85 13.57 15.18
N ILE A 193 -21.68 12.92 15.06
CA ILE A 193 -20.61 13.38 14.16
C ILE A 193 -21.07 13.33 12.69
N ARG A 194 -21.78 12.28 12.32
CA ARG A 194 -22.40 12.18 10.98
C ARG A 194 -23.34 13.35 10.70
N GLY A 195 -24.19 13.70 11.64
CA GLY A 195 -25.10 14.84 11.54
C GLY A 195 -24.35 16.14 11.26
N TRP A 196 -23.31 16.41 12.05
CA TRP A 196 -22.47 17.59 11.86
C TRP A 196 -21.76 17.58 10.49
N CYS A 197 -21.18 16.45 10.07
CA CYS A 197 -20.51 16.34 8.78
C CYS A 197 -21.48 16.58 7.62
N MET A 198 -22.73 16.11 7.69
CA MET A 198 -23.75 16.30 6.68
C MET A 198 -24.18 17.77 6.49
N GLU A 199 -23.86 18.64 7.43
CA GLU A 199 -24.11 20.09 7.32
C GLU A 199 -22.97 20.84 6.62
N HIS A 200 -21.88 20.17 6.24
CA HIS A 200 -20.69 20.78 5.66
C HIS A 200 -20.25 20.05 4.36
N THR A 201 -19.53 20.74 3.51
CA THR A 201 -18.82 20.17 2.35
C THR A 201 -17.46 19.58 2.77
N LYS A 202 -16.88 18.70 1.95
CA LYS A 202 -15.53 18.18 2.15
C LYS A 202 -14.52 19.28 2.51
N LYS A 203 -14.54 20.37 1.72
CA LYS A 203 -13.62 21.49 1.87
C LYS A 203 -13.85 22.32 3.13
N GLU A 204 -15.10 22.52 3.54
CA GLU A 204 -15.42 23.20 4.79
C GLU A 204 -14.93 22.37 5.99
N ILE A 205 -15.18 21.06 5.99
CA ILE A 205 -14.70 20.19 7.07
C ILE A 205 -13.17 20.19 7.13
N GLU A 206 -12.49 20.02 6.00
CA GLU A 206 -11.04 20.07 5.92
C GLU A 206 -10.49 21.37 6.52
N TYR A 207 -11.03 22.52 6.11
CA TYR A 207 -10.61 23.83 6.63
C TYR A 207 -10.85 23.97 8.15
N ILE A 208 -12.04 23.61 8.64
CA ILE A 208 -12.38 23.72 10.07
C ILE A 208 -11.48 22.83 10.92
N MET A 209 -11.23 21.60 10.49
CA MET A 209 -10.41 20.64 11.23
C MET A 209 -8.92 20.98 11.17
N ASP A 210 -8.42 21.47 10.04
CA ASP A 210 -7.03 21.90 9.89
C ASP A 210 -6.70 23.09 10.80
N GLU A 211 -7.56 24.11 10.84
CA GLU A 211 -7.44 25.25 11.76
C GLU A 211 -7.44 24.83 13.24
N ALA A 212 -8.13 23.74 13.57
CA ALA A 212 -8.17 23.17 14.92
C ALA A 212 -7.01 22.19 15.18
N GLY A 213 -6.20 21.85 14.17
CA GLY A 213 -5.13 20.86 14.29
C GLY A 213 -5.63 19.43 14.47
N ILE A 214 -6.82 19.12 13.94
CA ILE A 214 -7.45 17.80 14.00
C ILE A 214 -7.19 17.07 12.67
N PRO A 215 -6.59 15.86 12.68
CA PRO A 215 -6.40 15.07 11.48
C PRO A 215 -7.70 14.78 10.75
N CYS A 216 -7.80 15.28 9.52
CA CYS A 216 -8.95 15.15 8.66
C CYS A 216 -8.50 15.14 7.20
N GLY A 217 -9.28 14.49 6.33
CA GLY A 217 -9.04 14.56 4.90
C GLY A 217 -10.24 14.14 4.07
N PRO A 218 -10.53 14.86 2.97
CA PRO A 218 -11.58 14.47 2.05
C PRO A 218 -11.26 13.14 1.37
N VAL A 219 -12.26 12.30 1.16
CA VAL A 219 -12.13 11.14 0.28
C VAL A 219 -12.13 11.64 -1.16
N LEU A 220 -10.96 11.60 -1.78
CA LEU A 220 -10.75 12.07 -3.14
C LEU A 220 -10.97 10.94 -4.16
N ASP A 221 -11.57 11.26 -5.28
CA ASP A 221 -11.51 10.39 -6.45
C ASP A 221 -10.14 10.52 -7.17
N VAL A 222 -9.90 9.68 -8.18
CA VAL A 222 -8.60 9.66 -8.89
C VAL A 222 -8.31 11.00 -9.58
N LYS A 223 -9.33 11.68 -10.12
CA LYS A 223 -9.17 12.98 -10.75
C LYS A 223 -8.81 14.04 -9.72
N GLU A 224 -9.58 14.11 -8.63
CA GLU A 224 -9.31 15.02 -7.51
C GLU A 224 -7.90 14.81 -6.95
N ALA A 225 -7.46 13.55 -6.79
CA ALA A 225 -6.13 13.22 -6.30
C ALA A 225 -5.00 13.64 -7.26
N ILE A 226 -5.20 13.47 -8.58
CA ILE A 226 -4.24 13.92 -9.60
C ILE A 226 -4.14 15.45 -9.64
N GLU A 227 -5.28 16.14 -9.62
CA GLU A 227 -5.37 17.61 -9.70
C GLU A 227 -5.01 18.29 -8.37
N HIS A 228 -4.83 17.53 -7.28
CA HIS A 228 -4.55 18.09 -5.96
C HIS A 228 -3.23 18.86 -5.94
N PRO A 229 -3.19 20.09 -5.37
CA PRO A 229 -1.97 20.90 -5.34
C PRO A 229 -0.77 20.20 -4.70
N HIS A 230 -1.00 19.35 -3.69
CA HIS A 230 0.06 18.60 -3.05
C HIS A 230 0.66 17.54 -3.98
N THR A 231 -0.16 16.86 -4.79
CA THR A 231 0.30 15.90 -5.81
C THR A 231 1.23 16.57 -6.82
N GLN A 232 0.85 17.78 -7.26
CA GLN A 232 1.66 18.58 -8.17
C GLN A 232 2.96 19.07 -7.51
N ALA A 233 2.87 19.63 -6.30
CA ALA A 233 4.04 20.10 -5.53
C ALA A 233 5.03 18.97 -5.19
N ARG A 234 4.54 17.74 -5.06
CA ARG A 234 5.34 16.53 -4.84
C ARG A 234 5.84 15.88 -6.13
N GLU A 235 5.55 16.47 -7.30
CA GLU A 235 5.96 15.93 -8.61
C GLU A 235 5.56 14.46 -8.79
N MET A 236 4.32 14.12 -8.36
CA MET A 236 3.83 12.75 -8.44
C MET A 236 3.16 12.44 -9.78
N MET A 237 3.06 13.42 -10.69
CA MET A 237 2.61 13.25 -12.07
C MET A 237 3.71 13.70 -13.01
N VAL A 238 4.28 12.76 -13.76
CA VAL A 238 5.36 13.03 -14.73
C VAL A 238 4.82 12.81 -16.13
N HIS A 239 4.94 13.85 -16.96
CA HIS A 239 4.58 13.79 -18.37
C HIS A 239 5.73 13.20 -19.20
N CYS A 240 5.40 12.30 -20.12
CA CYS A 240 6.31 11.76 -21.11
C CYS A 240 5.59 11.65 -22.45
N GLU A 241 6.26 12.04 -23.55
CA GLU A 241 5.77 11.84 -24.91
C GLU A 241 6.19 10.44 -25.41
N HIS A 242 5.21 9.60 -25.73
CA HIS A 242 5.46 8.26 -26.26
C HIS A 242 5.27 8.24 -27.78
N PRO A 243 6.19 7.64 -28.56
CA PRO A 243 6.21 7.73 -30.04
C PRO A 243 4.95 7.19 -30.72
N THR A 244 4.21 6.29 -30.09
CA THR A 244 2.99 5.70 -30.66
C THR A 244 1.73 5.98 -29.85
N ALA A 245 1.84 6.24 -28.54
CA ALA A 245 0.70 6.48 -27.66
C ALA A 245 0.44 7.98 -27.40
N GLY A 246 1.34 8.88 -27.81
CA GLY A 246 1.25 10.32 -27.56
C GLY A 246 1.58 10.67 -26.11
N ASP A 247 0.89 11.70 -25.59
CA ASP A 247 1.09 12.18 -24.22
C ASP A 247 0.69 11.16 -23.18
N LEU A 248 1.63 10.75 -22.33
CA LEU A 248 1.41 9.85 -21.22
C LEU A 248 1.79 10.53 -19.90
N TYR A 249 1.11 10.14 -18.84
CA TYR A 249 1.40 10.58 -17.49
C TYR A 249 1.72 9.38 -16.61
N PHE A 250 2.86 9.42 -15.94
CA PHE A 250 3.34 8.37 -15.04
C PHE A 250 3.39 8.86 -13.61
N GLN A 251 3.37 7.91 -12.70
CA GLN A 251 3.63 8.21 -11.30
C GLN A 251 5.07 8.66 -11.12
N GLY A 252 5.27 9.77 -10.43
CA GLY A 252 6.58 10.25 -10.01
C GLY A 252 7.21 9.33 -8.96
N CYS A 253 8.50 9.49 -8.74
CA CYS A 253 9.22 8.74 -7.72
C CYS A 253 8.73 9.13 -6.31
N VAL A 254 8.27 8.15 -5.53
CA VAL A 254 7.78 8.35 -4.16
C VAL A 254 8.93 8.75 -3.22
N THR A 255 10.09 8.10 -3.36
CA THR A 255 11.28 8.38 -2.56
C THR A 255 12.01 9.60 -3.11
N LYS A 256 11.99 10.71 -2.37
CA LYS A 256 12.68 11.95 -2.72
C LYS A 256 14.06 11.96 -2.06
N MET A 257 15.10 11.71 -2.83
CA MET A 257 16.50 11.74 -2.35
C MET A 257 17.19 13.02 -2.79
N SER A 258 17.88 13.70 -1.88
CA SER A 258 18.50 15.00 -2.14
C SER A 258 19.67 14.93 -3.13
N GLU A 259 20.48 13.88 -3.04
CA GLU A 259 21.71 13.75 -3.84
C GLU A 259 21.52 12.88 -5.09
N THR A 260 20.57 11.95 -5.05
CA THR A 260 20.33 11.00 -6.14
C THR A 260 18.83 10.87 -6.39
N PRO A 261 18.17 11.93 -6.85
CA PRO A 261 16.73 11.91 -7.07
C PRO A 261 16.36 10.86 -8.12
N GLY A 262 15.29 10.12 -7.84
CA GLY A 262 14.67 9.24 -8.85
C GLY A 262 13.91 10.10 -9.87
N VAL A 263 14.16 9.85 -11.15
CA VAL A 263 13.52 10.57 -12.27
C VAL A 263 12.91 9.59 -13.26
N VAL A 264 11.84 9.99 -13.92
CA VAL A 264 11.27 9.30 -15.09
C VAL A 264 11.74 10.08 -16.31
N GLU A 265 12.76 9.56 -17.01
CA GLU A 265 13.41 10.28 -18.13
C GLU A 265 12.78 9.91 -19.47
N THR A 266 12.32 8.67 -19.62
CA THR A 266 11.80 8.14 -20.87
C THR A 266 10.49 7.37 -20.65
N PRO A 267 9.60 7.35 -21.66
CA PRO A 267 8.43 6.47 -21.64
C PRO A 267 8.84 5.00 -21.77
N SER A 268 7.88 4.10 -21.68
CA SER A 268 8.09 2.68 -21.94
C SER A 268 8.61 2.47 -23.37
N PRO A 269 9.66 1.65 -23.56
CA PRO A 269 10.22 1.43 -24.89
C PRO A 269 9.28 0.60 -25.79
N LEU A 270 9.43 0.75 -27.09
CA LEU A 270 8.82 -0.15 -28.06
C LEU A 270 9.46 -1.54 -27.98
N LEU A 271 8.74 -2.56 -28.47
CA LEU A 271 9.24 -3.93 -28.45
C LEU A 271 10.59 -4.04 -29.15
N GLY A 272 11.63 -4.43 -28.40
CA GLY A 272 12.98 -4.61 -28.91
C GLY A 272 13.78 -3.32 -29.17
N GLU A 273 13.25 -2.14 -28.78
CA GLU A 273 13.88 -0.84 -29.06
C GLU A 273 15.34 -0.76 -28.60
N HIS A 274 15.67 -1.34 -27.44
CA HIS A 274 17.02 -1.30 -26.87
C HIS A 274 17.85 -2.57 -27.11
N ASN A 275 17.36 -3.55 -27.92
CA ASN A 275 18.08 -4.80 -28.12
C ASN A 275 19.48 -4.60 -28.70
N ARG A 276 19.64 -3.68 -29.66
CA ARG A 276 20.94 -3.38 -30.26
C ARG A 276 21.92 -2.81 -29.25
N GLU A 277 21.47 -1.88 -28.44
CA GLU A 277 22.27 -1.24 -27.41
C GLU A 277 22.68 -2.22 -26.30
N ILE A 278 21.70 -2.94 -25.73
CA ILE A 278 21.92 -3.82 -24.57
C ILE A 278 22.75 -5.04 -24.94
N PHE A 279 22.51 -5.63 -26.11
CA PHE A 279 23.16 -6.88 -26.53
C PHE A 279 24.31 -6.67 -27.52
N GLY A 280 24.58 -5.42 -27.94
CA GLY A 280 25.63 -5.11 -28.89
C GLY A 280 25.37 -5.70 -30.28
N LEU A 281 24.11 -5.82 -30.69
CA LEU A 281 23.73 -6.48 -31.94
C LEU A 281 23.97 -5.58 -33.16
N THR A 282 24.39 -6.20 -34.27
CA THR A 282 24.33 -5.58 -35.59
C THR A 282 22.91 -5.53 -36.13
N GLU A 283 22.67 -4.76 -37.19
CA GLU A 283 21.35 -4.69 -37.84
C GLU A 283 20.91 -6.05 -38.41
N GLU A 284 21.87 -6.81 -38.94
CA GLU A 284 21.63 -8.13 -39.49
C GLU A 284 21.24 -9.14 -38.42
N GLU A 285 21.93 -9.13 -37.26
CA GLU A 285 21.63 -10.00 -36.12
C GLU A 285 20.27 -9.66 -35.50
N GLU A 286 19.94 -8.38 -35.37
CA GLU A 286 18.62 -7.95 -34.87
C GLU A 286 17.51 -8.41 -35.84
N ALA A 287 17.68 -8.25 -37.14
CA ALA A 287 16.71 -8.71 -38.13
C ALA A 287 16.49 -10.22 -38.06
N GLN A 288 17.56 -11.01 -37.93
CA GLN A 288 17.47 -12.48 -37.77
C GLN A 288 16.73 -12.87 -36.46
N LEU A 289 16.96 -12.16 -35.39
CA LEU A 289 16.23 -12.40 -34.12
C LEU A 289 14.75 -12.04 -34.21
N LYS A 290 14.39 -10.97 -34.92
CA LYS A 290 12.98 -10.61 -35.17
C LYS A 290 12.24 -11.70 -35.93
N ASP A 291 12.89 -12.35 -36.91
CA ASP A 291 12.31 -13.47 -37.63
C ASP A 291 12.16 -14.75 -36.76
N CYS A 292 12.98 -14.90 -35.72
CA CYS A 292 12.89 -16.02 -34.78
C CYS A 292 11.88 -15.79 -33.62
N LEU A 293 11.49 -14.54 -33.35
CA LEU A 293 10.56 -14.17 -32.28
C LEU A 293 9.10 -14.05 -32.76
N LEU A 294 8.70 -14.87 -33.73
CA LEU A 294 7.28 -15.05 -34.10
C LEU A 294 6.55 -15.84 -33.02
N TYR A 295 6.31 -15.18 -31.89
CA TYR A 295 5.32 -15.55 -30.89
C TYR A 295 4.57 -14.32 -30.40
#